data_7c95a83d3b057cba8ab09c9703733eb1
#
_entry.id   7c95a83d3b057cba8ab09c9703733eb1
#
_cell.length_a   1.000
_cell.length_b   1.000
_cell.length_c   1.000
_cell.angle_alpha   90.00
_cell.angle_beta   90.00
_cell.angle_gamma   90.00
#
_symmetry.space_group_name_H-M   'P 1'
#
loop_
_entity.id
_entity.type
_entity.pdbx_description
1 polymer ?
#
loop_
_entity_poly.entity_id
_entity_poly.type
_entity_poly.pdbx_seq_one_letter_code
_entity_poly.pdbx_strand_id
1 'polypeptide(L)'
;MGIKTYNPYTPSRRNMTGSDFSEITKTTPEKSLCVSLKKNAGRNNQGKITVRHHGGGNRRKYRIIDFKRKKDGIPATVMGIEYDPNRTANIALICYADGEKAYILAPEGLTDGMKVMNGPEAEIRVGNCMPLENIPVGTQVHNIELLPGKGGQMVRSAGLAAQLMAKEGKYATLRLPSGEMRMVPIGCRATIGVIGNGDHNLVNIGKAGRKRHMGIRPTVRGSVMNPNDHPHGGGEGKTGIGRPGPSTPWGKPALGLKTRKKKASDKLIVRRRDGKAIK
;
A
#
# COMPACT_ATOMS: atom_id res chain seq x y z
N MET A 1 -10.45 -6.02 -13.49
CA MET A 1 -9.09 -6.36 -13.98
C MET A 1 -8.98 -7.86 -14.09
N GLY A 2 -8.33 -8.40 -15.12
CA GLY A 2 -8.20 -9.83 -15.34
C GLY A 2 -6.82 -10.35 -14.92
N ILE A 3 -6.78 -11.63 -14.58
CA ILE A 3 -5.54 -12.35 -14.31
C ILE A 3 -5.16 -13.16 -15.54
N LYS A 4 -3.99 -12.88 -16.10
CA LYS A 4 -3.42 -13.64 -17.21
C LYS A 4 -2.76 -14.91 -16.68
N THR A 5 -3.19 -16.05 -17.18
CA THR A 5 -2.53 -17.35 -16.96
C THR A 5 -1.54 -17.64 -18.09
N TYR A 6 -0.62 -18.57 -17.86
CA TYR A 6 0.40 -18.96 -18.84
C TYR A 6 0.35 -20.46 -19.09
N ASN A 7 0.66 -20.88 -20.32
CA ASN A 7 0.79 -22.28 -20.65
C ASN A 7 1.90 -22.96 -19.86
N PRO A 8 1.71 -24.20 -19.38
CA PRO A 8 2.60 -24.88 -18.45
C PRO A 8 3.82 -25.51 -19.12
N TYR A 9 4.55 -24.78 -19.95
CA TYR A 9 5.75 -25.29 -20.66
C TYR A 9 6.91 -25.60 -19.74
N THR A 10 6.98 -24.97 -18.56
CA THR A 10 8.04 -25.20 -17.58
C THR A 10 7.44 -25.25 -16.15
N PRO A 11 8.14 -25.88 -15.17
CA PRO A 11 7.66 -25.89 -13.79
C PRO A 11 7.34 -24.50 -13.23
N SER A 12 8.13 -23.49 -13.59
CA SER A 12 7.90 -22.10 -13.16
C SER A 12 6.63 -21.50 -13.77
N ARG A 13 6.33 -21.84 -15.04
CA ARG A 13 5.16 -21.29 -15.75
C ARG A 13 3.85 -21.96 -15.33
N ARG A 14 3.88 -23.20 -14.86
CA ARG A 14 2.70 -23.97 -14.48
C ARG A 14 1.75 -23.20 -13.54
N ASN A 15 2.31 -22.55 -12.52
CA ASN A 15 1.54 -21.82 -11.50
C ASN A 15 1.73 -20.30 -11.59
N MET A 16 2.41 -19.83 -12.63
CA MET A 16 2.63 -18.38 -12.79
C MET A 16 1.39 -17.71 -13.32
N THR A 17 1.04 -16.58 -12.73
CA THR A 17 0.04 -15.68 -13.25
C THR A 17 0.58 -14.26 -13.35
N GLY A 18 -0.13 -13.37 -13.99
CA GLY A 18 0.21 -11.96 -14.11
C GLY A 18 -1.03 -11.11 -14.25
N SER A 19 -0.89 -9.81 -14.09
CA SER A 19 -1.95 -8.87 -14.48
C SER A 19 -2.06 -8.83 -16.01
N ASP A 20 -3.26 -8.67 -16.53
CA ASP A 20 -3.54 -8.45 -17.96
C ASP A 20 -3.33 -6.99 -18.38
N PHE A 21 -3.22 -6.08 -17.41
CA PHE A 21 -3.06 -4.63 -17.61
C PHE A 21 -4.20 -3.96 -18.40
N SER A 22 -5.38 -4.57 -18.44
CA SER A 22 -6.54 -4.07 -19.21
C SER A 22 -7.01 -2.67 -18.80
N GLU A 23 -6.81 -2.27 -17.53
CA GLU A 23 -7.18 -0.93 -17.04
C GLU A 23 -6.16 0.16 -17.45
N ILE A 24 -4.99 -0.23 -17.94
CA ILE A 24 -3.93 0.75 -18.24
C ILE A 24 -4.15 1.30 -19.64
N THR A 25 -4.39 2.60 -19.73
CA THR A 25 -4.63 3.31 -20.97
C THR A 25 -3.39 4.06 -21.45
N LYS A 26 -2.47 4.40 -20.53
CA LYS A 26 -1.25 5.13 -20.86
C LYS A 26 -0.01 4.41 -20.34
N THR A 27 0.96 4.15 -21.23
CA THR A 27 2.19 3.40 -20.91
C THR A 27 3.40 4.29 -20.63
N THR A 28 3.41 5.51 -21.14
CA THR A 28 4.52 6.45 -21.01
C THR A 28 4.26 7.43 -19.87
N PRO A 29 5.13 7.46 -18.81
CA PRO A 29 4.92 8.37 -17.69
C PRO A 29 5.23 9.82 -18.07
N GLU A 30 4.58 10.75 -17.38
CA GLU A 30 4.89 12.18 -17.46
C GLU A 30 6.27 12.45 -16.89
N LYS A 31 7.19 12.96 -17.72
CA LYS A 31 8.61 13.10 -17.36
C LYS A 31 8.84 14.10 -16.24
N SER A 32 8.10 15.20 -16.22
CA SER A 32 8.16 16.26 -15.21
C SER A 32 7.82 15.77 -13.79
N LEU A 33 6.95 14.76 -13.69
CA LEU A 33 6.52 14.16 -12.43
C LEU A 33 7.33 12.92 -12.03
N CYS A 34 8.44 12.62 -12.73
CA CYS A 34 9.27 11.45 -12.47
C CYS A 34 10.64 11.85 -11.94
N VAL A 35 10.99 11.32 -10.77
CA VAL A 35 12.32 11.50 -10.16
C VAL A 35 13.08 10.17 -10.06
N SER A 36 14.41 10.24 -10.01
CA SER A 36 15.24 9.06 -9.80
C SER A 36 15.09 8.54 -8.37
N LEU A 37 14.95 7.22 -8.22
CA LEU A 37 14.87 6.57 -6.93
C LEU A 37 16.24 6.01 -6.53
N LYS A 38 16.85 6.60 -5.49
CA LYS A 38 18.11 6.09 -4.91
C LYS A 38 17.85 4.76 -4.20
N LYS A 39 18.70 3.75 -4.48
CA LYS A 39 18.61 2.43 -3.87
C LYS A 39 19.59 2.31 -2.71
N ASN A 40 19.07 2.14 -1.49
CA ASN A 40 19.89 1.95 -0.28
C ASN A 40 20.09 0.46 0.08
N ALA A 41 19.41 -0.46 -0.58
CA ALA A 41 19.51 -1.92 -0.36
C ALA A 41 19.43 -2.33 1.12
N GLY A 42 18.54 -1.69 1.89
CA GLY A 42 18.32 -1.95 3.32
C GLY A 42 19.44 -1.44 4.25
N ARG A 43 20.33 -0.58 3.77
CA ARG A 43 21.41 0.01 4.55
C ARG A 43 21.02 1.37 5.11
N ASN A 44 21.54 1.67 6.30
CA ASN A 44 21.39 2.99 6.95
C ASN A 44 22.44 3.99 6.41
N ASN A 45 22.49 5.19 7.01
CA ASN A 45 23.47 6.24 6.69
C ASN A 45 24.93 5.83 6.95
N GLN A 46 25.15 4.86 7.84
CA GLN A 46 26.49 4.30 8.16
C GLN A 46 26.87 3.10 7.25
N GLY A 47 26.04 2.74 6.28
CA GLY A 47 26.26 1.59 5.40
C GLY A 47 25.95 0.22 6.03
N LYS A 48 25.48 0.17 7.29
CA LYS A 48 25.11 -1.08 7.96
C LYS A 48 23.72 -1.56 7.51
N ILE A 49 23.56 -2.86 7.34
CA ILE A 49 22.26 -3.47 6.97
C ILE A 49 21.35 -3.43 8.20
N THR A 50 20.30 -2.60 8.14
CA THR A 50 19.25 -2.51 9.15
C THR A 50 17.97 -3.24 8.75
N VAL A 51 17.73 -3.40 7.45
CA VAL A 51 16.62 -4.18 6.89
C VAL A 51 17.20 -5.23 5.94
N ARG A 52 17.11 -6.49 6.36
CA ARG A 52 17.66 -7.62 5.60
C ARG A 52 16.82 -7.93 4.36
N HIS A 53 17.37 -8.69 3.44
CA HIS A 53 16.73 -9.25 2.25
C HIS A 53 16.24 -8.20 1.24
N HIS A 54 16.82 -7.01 1.22
CA HIS A 54 16.60 -5.96 0.23
C HIS A 54 17.83 -5.75 -0.63
N GLY A 55 17.62 -5.43 -1.90
CA GLY A 55 18.69 -5.06 -2.83
C GLY A 55 18.56 -5.67 -4.22
N GLY A 56 19.32 -5.16 -5.16
CA GLY A 56 19.17 -5.47 -6.58
C GLY A 56 17.84 -4.95 -7.14
N GLY A 57 17.21 -5.75 -7.98
CA GLY A 57 15.94 -5.41 -8.63
C GLY A 57 16.08 -4.46 -9.82
N ASN A 58 15.00 -4.32 -10.58
CA ASN A 58 14.94 -3.45 -11.73
C ASN A 58 15.15 -1.98 -11.37
N ARG A 59 15.72 -1.19 -12.28
CA ARG A 59 15.79 0.26 -12.15
C ARG A 59 14.37 0.84 -12.24
N ARG A 60 13.99 1.69 -11.30
CA ARG A 60 12.66 2.31 -11.23
C ARG A 60 12.80 3.82 -11.06
N LYS A 61 11.88 4.58 -11.67
CA LYS A 61 11.65 5.99 -11.36
C LYS A 61 10.51 6.10 -10.38
N TYR A 62 10.56 7.06 -9.48
CA TYR A 62 9.46 7.39 -8.58
C TYR A 62 8.55 8.41 -9.26
N ARG A 63 7.23 8.15 -9.25
CA ARG A 63 6.21 9.11 -9.68
C ARG A 63 5.79 9.92 -8.47
N ILE A 64 5.82 11.25 -8.60
CA ILE A 64 5.36 12.16 -7.55
C ILE A 64 3.84 12.12 -7.56
N ILE A 65 3.26 11.58 -6.47
CA ILE A 65 1.81 11.49 -6.31
C ILE A 65 1.35 12.64 -5.43
N ASP A 66 0.27 13.30 -5.84
CA ASP A 66 -0.40 14.31 -5.03
C ASP A 66 -1.29 13.63 -3.97
N PHE A 67 -0.71 13.36 -2.80
CA PHE A 67 -1.46 12.86 -1.66
C PHE A 67 -2.19 13.95 -0.89
N LYS A 68 -1.90 15.22 -1.16
CA LYS A 68 -2.47 16.35 -0.42
C LYS A 68 -3.74 16.89 -1.05
N ARG A 69 -3.85 16.80 -2.38
CA ARG A 69 -5.04 17.23 -3.12
C ARG A 69 -5.47 18.67 -2.73
N LYS A 70 -4.52 19.63 -2.77
CA LYS A 70 -4.74 20.99 -2.24
C LYS A 70 -5.53 21.92 -3.14
N LYS A 71 -5.67 21.62 -4.42
CA LYS A 71 -6.37 22.48 -5.38
C LYS A 71 -7.87 22.30 -5.25
N ASP A 72 -8.49 23.06 -4.35
CA ASP A 72 -9.93 23.03 -4.10
C ASP A 72 -10.68 23.82 -5.18
N GLY A 73 -11.87 23.35 -5.56
CA GLY A 73 -12.75 24.02 -6.53
C GLY A 73 -12.28 23.97 -7.99
N ILE A 74 -11.07 23.51 -8.28
CA ILE A 74 -10.54 23.43 -9.64
C ILE A 74 -10.78 22.02 -10.19
N PRO A 75 -11.61 21.85 -11.24
CA PRO A 75 -11.83 20.56 -11.85
C PRO A 75 -10.58 20.09 -12.59
N ALA A 76 -10.30 18.80 -12.52
CA ALA A 76 -9.24 18.15 -13.27
C ALA A 76 -9.82 17.03 -14.14
N THR A 77 -9.28 16.86 -15.34
CA THR A 77 -9.68 15.79 -16.26
C THR A 77 -8.65 14.65 -16.19
N VAL A 78 -9.12 13.42 -16.15
CA VAL A 78 -8.27 12.21 -16.21
C VAL A 78 -7.74 12.04 -17.63
N MET A 79 -6.40 12.07 -17.76
CA MET A 79 -5.68 11.96 -19.03
C MET A 79 -5.26 10.52 -19.35
N GLY A 80 -5.24 9.65 -18.37
CA GLY A 80 -4.87 8.25 -18.55
C GLY A 80 -4.53 7.55 -17.25
N ILE A 81 -4.70 6.23 -17.25
CA ILE A 81 -4.32 5.35 -16.15
C ILE A 81 -2.98 4.71 -16.47
N GLU A 82 -2.04 4.77 -15.52
CA GLU A 82 -0.67 4.30 -15.68
C GLU A 82 -0.28 3.26 -14.63
N TYR A 83 0.62 2.37 -15.01
CA TYR A 83 1.29 1.45 -14.09
C TYR A 83 2.39 2.16 -13.30
N ASP A 84 2.43 1.99 -11.99
CA ASP A 84 3.54 2.44 -11.14
C ASP A 84 4.27 1.24 -10.51
N PRO A 85 5.58 1.03 -10.80
CA PRO A 85 6.36 -0.07 -10.23
C PRO A 85 6.67 0.10 -8.74
N ASN A 86 6.33 1.23 -8.12
CA ASN A 86 6.63 1.53 -6.71
C ASN A 86 5.46 1.24 -5.77
N ARG A 87 4.29 0.93 -6.32
CA ARG A 87 3.08 0.62 -5.56
C ARG A 87 2.26 -0.48 -6.20
N THR A 88 1.35 -1.02 -5.43
CA THR A 88 0.44 -2.07 -5.92
C THR A 88 -0.74 -1.50 -6.71
N ALA A 89 -1.17 -0.29 -6.37
CA ALA A 89 -2.26 0.42 -7.05
C ALA A 89 -1.78 1.05 -8.37
N ASN A 90 -2.64 1.11 -9.38
CA ASN A 90 -2.46 1.94 -10.55
C ASN A 90 -2.58 3.42 -10.16
N ILE A 91 -2.05 4.31 -10.99
CA ILE A 91 -2.13 5.76 -10.82
C ILE A 91 -2.84 6.39 -12.01
N ALA A 92 -3.52 7.50 -11.78
CA ALA A 92 -4.15 8.27 -12.84
C ALA A 92 -3.41 9.60 -13.01
N LEU A 93 -3.06 9.94 -14.25
CA LEU A 93 -2.59 11.27 -14.60
C LEU A 93 -3.81 12.16 -14.78
N ILE A 94 -3.88 13.24 -14.03
CA ILE A 94 -4.92 14.27 -14.14
C ILE A 94 -4.32 15.57 -14.64
N CYS A 95 -5.09 16.33 -15.37
CA CYS A 95 -4.77 17.69 -15.79
C CYS A 95 -5.84 18.64 -15.24
N TYR A 96 -5.45 19.58 -14.41
CA TYR A 96 -6.33 20.62 -13.88
C TYR A 96 -6.70 21.64 -14.98
N ALA A 97 -7.78 22.37 -14.78
CA ALA A 97 -8.23 23.40 -15.73
C ALA A 97 -7.19 24.51 -15.94
N ASP A 98 -6.27 24.71 -14.99
CA ASP A 98 -5.15 25.66 -15.09
C ASP A 98 -3.92 25.09 -15.83
N GLY A 99 -4.01 23.86 -16.37
CA GLY A 99 -2.95 23.20 -17.13
C GLY A 99 -1.94 22.42 -16.27
N GLU A 100 -1.98 22.50 -14.92
CA GLU A 100 -1.08 21.72 -14.08
C GLU A 100 -1.45 20.24 -14.10
N LYS A 101 -0.45 19.40 -14.28
CA LYS A 101 -0.60 17.95 -14.24
C LYS A 101 -0.20 17.38 -12.89
N ALA A 102 -0.93 16.38 -12.42
CA ALA A 102 -0.63 15.66 -11.18
C ALA A 102 -0.95 14.16 -11.31
N TYR A 103 -0.28 13.34 -10.52
CA TYR A 103 -0.68 11.94 -10.36
C TYR A 103 -1.52 11.77 -9.11
N ILE A 104 -2.56 10.96 -9.22
CA ILE A 104 -3.38 10.51 -8.09
C ILE A 104 -3.43 8.97 -8.07
N LEU A 105 -3.87 8.37 -6.96
CA LEU A 105 -4.20 6.94 -6.96
C LEU A 105 -5.44 6.73 -7.83
N ALA A 106 -5.43 5.72 -8.68
CA ALA A 106 -6.57 5.38 -9.52
C ALA A 106 -7.58 4.55 -8.73
N PRO A 107 -8.76 5.07 -8.40
CA PRO A 107 -9.86 4.27 -7.87
C PRO A 107 -10.45 3.37 -8.94
N GLU A 108 -11.13 2.32 -8.50
CA GLU A 108 -11.91 1.43 -9.35
C GLU A 108 -13.03 2.21 -10.05
N GLY A 109 -13.23 1.93 -11.34
CA GLY A 109 -14.23 2.60 -12.16
C GLY A 109 -13.83 3.99 -12.68
N LEU A 110 -12.60 4.47 -12.39
CA LEU A 110 -12.09 5.70 -12.99
C LEU A 110 -11.65 5.42 -14.44
N THR A 111 -12.12 6.24 -15.39
CA THR A 111 -11.78 6.13 -16.82
C THR A 111 -11.25 7.44 -17.36
N ASP A 112 -10.60 7.37 -18.53
CA ASP A 112 -10.08 8.55 -19.22
C ASP A 112 -11.23 9.51 -19.58
N GLY A 113 -10.97 10.81 -19.49
CA GLY A 113 -11.95 11.86 -19.73
C GLY A 113 -12.86 12.20 -18.54
N MET A 114 -12.93 11.37 -17.50
CA MET A 114 -13.69 11.70 -16.29
C MET A 114 -13.13 12.94 -15.60
N LYS A 115 -14.02 13.74 -15.02
CA LYS A 115 -13.67 14.90 -14.22
C LYS A 115 -13.59 14.52 -12.74
N VAL A 116 -12.54 14.96 -12.06
CA VAL A 116 -12.35 14.84 -10.62
C VAL A 116 -12.13 16.22 -10.00
N MET A 117 -12.65 16.43 -8.81
CA MET A 117 -12.57 17.69 -8.09
C MET A 117 -12.16 17.48 -6.64
N ASN A 118 -11.54 18.51 -6.06
CA ASN A 118 -11.17 18.54 -4.65
C ASN A 118 -11.94 19.67 -3.95
N GLY A 119 -12.14 19.50 -2.66
CA GLY A 119 -12.72 20.54 -1.82
C GLY A 119 -14.04 20.14 -1.16
N PRO A 120 -14.56 21.00 -0.28
CA PRO A 120 -15.79 20.69 0.47
C PRO A 120 -17.04 20.67 -0.42
N GLU A 121 -17.02 21.36 -1.54
CA GLU A 121 -18.15 21.48 -2.50
C GLU A 121 -18.10 20.41 -3.60
N ALA A 122 -17.09 19.52 -3.56
CA ALA A 122 -16.98 18.47 -4.55
C ALA A 122 -18.15 17.48 -4.43
N GLU A 123 -18.69 17.04 -5.57
CA GLU A 123 -19.73 16.02 -5.60
C GLU A 123 -19.24 14.68 -5.04
N ILE A 124 -20.17 13.87 -4.52
CA ILE A 124 -19.88 12.53 -3.99
C ILE A 124 -19.73 11.56 -5.18
N ARG A 125 -18.61 11.68 -5.89
CA ARG A 125 -18.23 10.83 -7.02
C ARG A 125 -16.87 10.17 -6.79
N VAL A 126 -16.68 9.00 -7.39
CA VAL A 126 -15.42 8.26 -7.33
C VAL A 126 -14.26 9.12 -7.83
N GLY A 127 -13.18 9.20 -7.05
CA GLY A 127 -12.00 10.00 -7.36
C GLY A 127 -12.00 11.41 -6.78
N ASN A 128 -13.14 11.94 -6.34
CA ASN A 128 -13.23 13.24 -5.68
C ASN A 128 -12.68 13.18 -4.26
N CYS A 129 -12.02 14.24 -3.83
CA CYS A 129 -11.37 14.34 -2.52
C CYS A 129 -11.99 15.48 -1.72
N MET A 130 -12.46 15.17 -0.51
CA MET A 130 -13.11 16.14 0.35
C MET A 130 -12.85 15.85 1.83
N PRO A 131 -13.14 16.81 2.74
CA PRO A 131 -13.11 16.54 4.18
C PRO A 131 -14.11 15.46 4.58
N LEU A 132 -13.76 14.64 5.59
CA LEU A 132 -14.65 13.58 6.10
C LEU A 132 -15.98 14.10 6.58
N GLU A 133 -16.03 15.36 7.00
CA GLU A 133 -17.26 16.06 7.39
C GLU A 133 -18.32 16.03 6.29
N ASN A 134 -17.92 16.20 5.04
CA ASN A 134 -18.82 16.30 3.88
C ASN A 134 -19.17 14.94 3.26
N ILE A 135 -18.48 13.85 3.65
CA ILE A 135 -18.70 12.50 3.10
C ILE A 135 -19.84 11.83 3.88
N PRO A 136 -20.88 11.27 3.25
CA PRO A 136 -21.94 10.53 3.92
C PRO A 136 -21.42 9.31 4.68
N VAL A 137 -22.06 8.97 5.79
CA VAL A 137 -21.81 7.72 6.54
C VAL A 137 -22.14 6.53 5.63
N GLY A 138 -21.36 5.46 5.75
CA GLY A 138 -21.47 4.27 4.89
C GLY A 138 -20.59 4.30 3.66
N THR A 139 -20.10 5.48 3.23
CA THR A 139 -19.28 5.63 2.02
C THR A 139 -17.91 4.95 2.16
N GLN A 140 -17.47 4.31 1.09
CA GLN A 140 -16.12 3.76 0.97
C GLN A 140 -15.14 4.86 0.54
N VAL A 141 -14.02 4.95 1.26
CA VAL A 141 -13.01 5.99 1.06
C VAL A 141 -11.60 5.40 1.08
N HIS A 142 -10.68 6.06 0.40
CA HIS A 142 -9.26 5.72 0.39
C HIS A 142 -8.40 6.98 0.51
N ASN A 143 -7.07 6.81 0.54
CA ASN A 143 -6.10 7.91 0.64
C ASN A 143 -6.42 8.89 1.78
N ILE A 144 -6.63 8.35 2.98
CA ILE A 144 -7.15 9.08 4.13
C ILE A 144 -6.02 9.78 4.88
N GLU A 145 -6.22 11.02 5.25
CA GLU A 145 -5.32 11.77 6.12
C GLU A 145 -5.44 11.31 7.59
N LEU A 146 -4.36 11.44 8.35
CA LEU A 146 -4.34 11.26 9.80
C LEU A 146 -4.36 12.59 10.55
N LEU A 147 -3.90 13.64 9.92
CA LEU A 147 -3.91 15.03 10.39
C LEU A 147 -4.29 15.92 9.21
N PRO A 148 -5.14 16.93 9.40
CA PRO A 148 -5.56 17.82 8.33
C PRO A 148 -4.36 18.47 7.59
N GLY A 149 -4.40 18.45 6.27
CA GLY A 149 -3.38 19.06 5.40
C GLY A 149 -2.04 18.32 5.30
N LYS A 150 -1.85 17.21 6.02
CA LYS A 150 -0.62 16.41 5.95
C LYS A 150 -0.54 15.56 4.68
N GLY A 151 -1.65 15.28 4.07
CA GLY A 151 -1.80 14.38 2.92
C GLY A 151 -2.18 12.95 3.34
N GLY A 152 -2.78 12.22 2.41
CA GLY A 152 -3.28 10.86 2.65
C GLY A 152 -2.17 9.89 3.04
N GLN A 153 -2.38 9.14 4.11
CA GLN A 153 -1.41 8.20 4.68
C GLN A 153 -1.96 6.78 4.81
N MET A 154 -3.27 6.63 4.98
CA MET A 154 -3.93 5.34 5.15
C MET A 154 -4.67 4.92 3.88
N VAL A 155 -4.87 3.61 3.74
CA VAL A 155 -5.66 2.99 2.66
C VAL A 155 -5.18 3.46 1.28
N ARG A 156 -4.00 3.01 0.87
CA ARG A 156 -3.36 3.39 -0.41
C ARG A 156 -2.93 2.20 -1.26
N SER A 157 -3.20 0.99 -0.82
CA SER A 157 -2.85 -0.24 -1.55
C SER A 157 -4.00 -0.70 -2.45
N ALA A 158 -3.69 -1.44 -3.49
CA ALA A 158 -4.63 -1.97 -4.46
C ALA A 158 -5.80 -2.73 -3.82
N GLY A 159 -7.00 -2.51 -4.34
CA GLY A 159 -8.22 -3.19 -3.90
C GLY A 159 -8.71 -2.83 -2.51
N LEU A 160 -8.15 -1.82 -1.85
CA LEU A 160 -8.51 -1.48 -0.48
C LEU A 160 -9.36 -0.21 -0.40
N ALA A 161 -10.31 -0.25 0.54
CA ALA A 161 -11.09 0.91 0.99
C ALA A 161 -11.28 0.83 2.49
N ALA A 162 -11.52 1.98 3.13
CA ALA A 162 -12.08 2.07 4.47
C ALA A 162 -13.52 2.54 4.37
N GLN A 163 -14.35 2.15 5.32
CA GLN A 163 -15.75 2.59 5.39
C GLN A 163 -15.89 3.65 6.48
N LEU A 164 -16.55 4.76 6.16
CA LEU A 164 -16.93 5.77 7.14
C LEU A 164 -18.14 5.27 7.93
N MET A 165 -17.95 4.99 9.22
CA MET A 165 -18.98 4.36 10.06
C MET A 165 -19.83 5.36 10.82
N ALA A 166 -19.22 6.41 11.36
CA ALA A 166 -19.90 7.43 12.15
C ALA A 166 -19.11 8.74 12.14
N LYS A 167 -19.78 9.83 12.47
CA LYS A 167 -19.20 11.16 12.71
C LYS A 167 -19.70 11.64 14.07
N GLU A 168 -18.79 11.87 15.01
CA GLU A 168 -19.12 12.26 16.37
C GLU A 168 -18.22 13.40 16.83
N GLY A 169 -18.79 14.56 17.04
CA GLY A 169 -18.08 15.76 17.46
C GLY A 169 -16.91 16.11 16.52
N LYS A 170 -15.68 16.05 17.02
CA LYS A 170 -14.47 16.40 16.28
C LYS A 170 -13.85 15.23 15.51
N TYR A 171 -14.46 14.03 15.56
CA TYR A 171 -13.87 12.81 14.99
C TYR A 171 -14.84 12.09 14.05
N ALA A 172 -14.28 11.46 13.06
CA ALA A 172 -14.91 10.48 12.18
C ALA A 172 -14.37 9.08 12.51
N THR A 173 -15.26 8.12 12.69
CA THR A 173 -14.90 6.70 12.94
C THR A 173 -14.84 5.94 11.63
N LEU A 174 -13.67 5.36 11.34
CA LEU A 174 -13.39 4.61 10.12
C LEU A 174 -13.18 3.13 10.46
N ARG A 175 -13.81 2.25 9.69
CA ARG A 175 -13.49 0.83 9.64
C ARG A 175 -12.41 0.60 8.58
N LEU A 176 -11.20 0.25 9.02
CA LEU A 176 -10.06 0.01 8.14
C LEU A 176 -10.12 -1.38 7.49
N PRO A 177 -9.37 -1.61 6.38
CA PRO A 177 -9.30 -2.93 5.73
C PRO A 177 -8.81 -4.06 6.66
N SER A 178 -8.05 -3.72 7.70
CA SER A 178 -7.61 -4.68 8.73
C SER A 178 -8.71 -5.13 9.71
N GLY A 179 -9.90 -4.51 9.65
CA GLY A 179 -10.97 -4.68 10.63
C GLY A 179 -10.86 -3.76 11.86
N GLU A 180 -9.76 -3.00 11.98
CA GLU A 180 -9.60 -2.01 13.06
C GLU A 180 -10.59 -0.85 12.86
N MET A 181 -11.27 -0.46 13.95
CA MET A 181 -12.08 0.76 13.98
C MET A 181 -11.28 1.88 14.66
N ARG A 182 -11.09 2.97 13.91
CA ARG A 182 -10.23 4.06 14.33
C ARG A 182 -10.89 5.41 14.11
N MET A 183 -10.70 6.29 15.08
CA MET A 183 -11.08 7.70 14.98
C MET A 183 -10.02 8.51 14.26
N VAL A 184 -10.46 9.45 13.42
CA VAL A 184 -9.64 10.41 12.70
C VAL A 184 -10.30 11.78 12.82
N PRO A 185 -9.56 12.90 12.96
CA PRO A 185 -10.18 14.23 12.98
C PRO A 185 -11.09 14.46 11.78
N ILE A 186 -12.25 15.03 11.99
CA ILE A 186 -13.30 15.17 10.98
C ILE A 186 -12.88 16.07 9.79
N GLY A 187 -12.01 17.05 10.03
CA GLY A 187 -11.43 17.90 8.96
C GLY A 187 -10.35 17.22 8.10
N CYS A 188 -9.99 15.94 8.38
CA CYS A 188 -9.08 15.19 7.51
C CYS A 188 -9.74 14.88 6.18
N ARG A 189 -8.96 14.94 5.11
CA ARG A 189 -9.44 14.63 3.75
C ARG A 189 -9.36 13.13 3.46
N ALA A 190 -10.28 12.68 2.63
CA ALA A 190 -10.27 11.34 2.04
C ALA A 190 -10.76 11.41 0.60
N THR A 191 -10.39 10.44 -0.20
CA THR A 191 -10.86 10.28 -1.58
C THR A 191 -11.96 9.23 -1.63
N ILE A 192 -13.04 9.49 -2.36
CA ILE A 192 -14.19 8.59 -2.49
C ILE A 192 -13.85 7.41 -3.40
N GLY A 193 -14.29 6.22 -3.02
CA GLY A 193 -14.19 4.99 -3.79
C GLY A 193 -13.16 4.00 -3.24
N VAL A 194 -13.08 2.85 -3.90
CA VAL A 194 -12.12 1.76 -3.65
C VAL A 194 -10.93 1.96 -4.57
N ILE A 195 -9.73 1.62 -4.13
CA ILE A 195 -8.54 1.66 -5.01
C ILE A 195 -8.62 0.54 -6.04
N GLY A 196 -8.33 0.84 -7.29
CA GLY A 196 -8.30 -0.13 -8.39
C GLY A 196 -7.23 -1.22 -8.23
N ASN A 197 -7.10 -2.10 -9.24
CA ASN A 197 -6.18 -3.24 -9.24
C ASN A 197 -6.45 -4.26 -8.12
N GLY A 198 -7.72 -4.54 -7.80
CA GLY A 198 -8.13 -5.42 -6.69
C GLY A 198 -7.53 -6.83 -6.76
N ASP A 199 -7.32 -7.36 -7.95
CA ASP A 199 -6.78 -8.71 -8.17
C ASP A 199 -5.26 -8.82 -7.97
N HIS A 200 -4.57 -7.73 -7.62
CA HIS A 200 -3.12 -7.72 -7.43
C HIS A 200 -2.62 -8.82 -6.49
N ASN A 201 -3.37 -9.10 -5.43
CA ASN A 201 -3.00 -10.13 -4.44
C ASN A 201 -3.16 -11.57 -4.95
N LEU A 202 -3.92 -11.78 -6.02
CA LEU A 202 -4.16 -13.08 -6.62
C LEU A 202 -3.06 -13.47 -7.62
N VAL A 203 -2.15 -12.55 -7.95
CA VAL A 203 -1.05 -12.78 -8.87
C VAL A 203 0.01 -13.68 -8.24
N ASN A 204 0.24 -14.85 -8.85
CA ASN A 204 1.29 -15.77 -8.47
C ASN A 204 2.59 -15.48 -9.24
N ILE A 205 3.65 -15.14 -8.52
CA ILE A 205 4.95 -14.76 -9.11
C ILE A 205 5.61 -15.93 -9.84
N GLY A 206 5.40 -17.18 -9.38
CA GLY A 206 5.81 -18.42 -10.02
C GLY A 206 7.30 -18.76 -9.95
N LYS A 207 8.23 -17.80 -9.90
CA LYS A 207 9.67 -18.05 -9.85
C LYS A 207 10.47 -17.07 -9.00
N ALA A 208 11.57 -17.54 -8.42
CA ALA A 208 12.46 -16.74 -7.59
C ALA A 208 13.06 -15.53 -8.34
N GLY A 209 13.34 -15.67 -9.63
CA GLY A 209 13.88 -14.58 -10.46
C GLY A 209 12.98 -13.37 -10.53
N ARG A 210 11.63 -13.54 -10.59
CA ARG A 210 10.70 -12.40 -10.52
C ARG A 210 10.79 -11.68 -9.17
N LYS A 211 10.92 -12.40 -8.05
CA LYS A 211 11.15 -11.78 -6.73
C LYS A 211 12.47 -11.02 -6.70
N ARG A 212 13.53 -11.56 -7.33
CA ARG A 212 14.82 -10.87 -7.45
C ARG A 212 14.69 -9.56 -8.25
N HIS A 213 13.93 -9.53 -9.33
CA HIS A 213 13.64 -8.31 -10.11
C HIS A 213 12.87 -7.26 -9.31
N MET A 214 12.06 -7.68 -8.33
CA MET A 214 11.36 -6.78 -7.39
C MET A 214 12.28 -6.20 -6.30
N GLY A 215 13.53 -6.65 -6.22
CA GLY A 215 14.50 -6.19 -5.22
C GLY A 215 14.50 -7.01 -3.93
N ILE A 216 13.84 -8.17 -3.93
CA ILE A 216 13.80 -9.09 -2.78
C ILE A 216 14.95 -10.09 -2.92
N ARG A 217 15.86 -10.10 -1.95
CA ARG A 217 16.94 -11.08 -1.87
C ARG A 217 16.48 -12.38 -1.22
N PRO A 218 17.15 -13.51 -1.51
CA PRO A 218 16.83 -14.79 -0.87
C PRO A 218 16.94 -14.70 0.65
N THR A 219 16.08 -15.44 1.34
CA THR A 219 16.08 -15.60 2.80
C THR A 219 16.59 -16.97 3.17
N VAL A 220 17.57 -17.02 4.06
CA VAL A 220 18.09 -18.26 4.63
C VAL A 220 17.37 -18.51 5.95
N ARG A 221 16.85 -19.71 6.16
CA ARG A 221 16.20 -20.10 7.41
C ARG A 221 17.24 -20.34 8.51
N GLY A 222 16.91 -20.06 9.77
CA GLY A 222 17.83 -20.16 10.90
C GLY A 222 18.38 -21.57 11.15
N SER A 223 17.62 -22.62 10.82
CA SER A 223 18.02 -24.03 11.02
C SER A 223 19.17 -24.51 10.13
N VAL A 224 19.55 -23.74 9.11
CA VAL A 224 20.70 -24.05 8.24
C VAL A 224 21.90 -23.12 8.50
N MET A 225 21.85 -22.36 9.57
CA MET A 225 22.92 -21.50 10.04
C MET A 225 23.72 -22.21 11.15
N ASN A 226 24.87 -21.63 11.51
CA ASN A 226 25.65 -22.09 12.66
C ASN A 226 24.98 -21.69 13.99
N PRO A 227 25.31 -22.36 15.11
CA PRO A 227 24.74 -22.03 16.42
C PRO A 227 25.00 -20.61 16.90
N ASN A 228 26.13 -20.01 16.49
CA ASN A 228 26.47 -18.61 16.80
C ASN A 228 25.64 -17.60 15.99
N ASP A 229 25.10 -17.98 14.81
CA ASP A 229 24.37 -17.07 13.93
C ASP A 229 22.87 -17.04 14.20
N HIS A 230 22.32 -18.16 14.70
CA HIS A 230 20.90 -18.26 14.97
C HIS A 230 20.60 -19.27 16.09
N PRO A 231 19.61 -19.00 16.97
CA PRO A 231 19.18 -19.93 18.02
C PRO A 231 18.70 -21.30 17.54
N HIS A 232 18.36 -21.44 16.26
CA HIS A 232 17.98 -22.71 15.61
C HIS A 232 19.13 -23.36 14.85
N GLY A 233 20.33 -22.78 14.88
CA GLY A 233 21.49 -23.29 14.18
C GLY A 233 22.12 -24.51 14.84
N GLY A 234 22.89 -25.23 14.05
CA GLY A 234 23.62 -26.43 14.50
C GLY A 234 22.86 -27.73 14.31
N GLY A 235 23.48 -28.86 14.74
CA GLY A 235 22.99 -30.22 14.56
C GLY A 235 23.35 -30.81 13.20
N GLU A 236 23.04 -32.10 13.02
CA GLU A 236 23.28 -32.81 11.77
C GLU A 236 22.02 -32.96 10.92
N GLY A 237 22.20 -32.92 9.61
CA GLY A 237 21.15 -33.15 8.63
C GLY A 237 20.00 -32.17 8.75
N LYS A 238 18.76 -32.65 8.77
CA LYS A 238 17.54 -31.88 8.94
C LYS A 238 17.14 -31.75 10.41
N THR A 239 17.96 -31.09 11.20
CA THR A 239 17.70 -30.89 12.63
C THR A 239 16.45 -30.05 12.84
N GLY A 240 15.63 -30.41 13.81
CA GLY A 240 14.49 -29.64 14.29
C GLY A 240 14.93 -28.39 15.04
N ILE A 241 13.92 -27.58 15.47
CA ILE A 241 14.18 -26.30 16.18
C ILE A 241 14.83 -26.54 17.56
N GLY A 242 14.59 -27.69 18.21
CA GLY A 242 15.13 -28.04 19.52
C GLY A 242 14.68 -27.12 20.67
N ARG A 243 13.57 -26.39 20.50
CA ARG A 243 13.01 -25.42 21.46
C ARG A 243 11.48 -25.51 21.48
N PRO A 244 10.82 -25.08 22.58
CA PRO A 244 9.35 -25.10 22.67
C PRO A 244 8.63 -24.33 21.57
N GLY A 245 9.32 -23.39 20.92
CA GLY A 245 8.76 -22.60 19.83
C GLY A 245 9.82 -21.90 19.00
N PRO A 246 9.46 -21.38 17.82
CA PRO A 246 10.39 -20.70 16.93
C PRO A 246 10.87 -19.37 17.56
N SER A 247 12.17 -19.13 17.41
CA SER A 247 12.83 -17.91 17.88
C SER A 247 13.30 -17.02 16.73
N THR A 248 13.38 -15.73 16.98
CA THR A 248 14.06 -14.78 16.10
C THR A 248 15.58 -14.93 16.21
N PRO A 249 16.40 -14.37 15.29
CA PRO A 249 17.87 -14.37 15.42
C PRO A 249 18.38 -13.80 16.76
N TRP A 250 17.59 -12.97 17.43
CA TRP A 250 17.92 -12.37 18.73
C TRP A 250 17.33 -13.13 19.93
N GLY A 251 16.85 -14.37 19.73
CA GLY A 251 16.34 -15.25 20.78
C GLY A 251 14.93 -14.95 21.29
N LYS A 252 14.24 -13.94 20.75
CA LYS A 252 12.84 -13.66 21.13
C LYS A 252 11.89 -14.62 20.44
N PRO A 253 10.72 -14.95 21.05
CA PRO A 253 9.68 -15.72 20.35
C PRO A 253 9.30 -15.10 19.02
N ALA A 254 9.29 -15.89 17.93
CA ALA A 254 8.97 -15.41 16.60
C ALA A 254 7.46 -15.29 16.38
N LEU A 255 6.64 -16.08 17.07
CA LEU A 255 5.19 -16.11 16.98
C LEU A 255 4.55 -15.73 18.32
N GLY A 256 3.39 -15.07 18.25
CA GLY A 256 2.55 -14.73 19.41
C GLY A 256 3.05 -13.58 20.29
N LEU A 257 4.28 -13.13 20.18
CA LEU A 257 4.80 -12.02 20.98
C LEU A 257 4.20 -10.69 20.54
N LYS A 258 3.51 -10.01 21.45
CA LYS A 258 3.01 -8.66 21.23
C LYS A 258 4.17 -7.65 21.27
N THR A 259 4.61 -7.18 20.12
CA THR A 259 5.73 -6.24 19.99
C THR A 259 5.30 -4.76 20.00
N ARG A 260 4.02 -4.46 19.73
CA ARG A 260 3.50 -3.08 19.76
C ARG A 260 3.50 -2.55 21.20
N LYS A 261 4.26 -1.50 21.45
CA LYS A 261 4.23 -0.74 22.71
C LYS A 261 3.02 0.20 22.74
N LYS A 262 2.63 0.68 23.93
CA LYS A 262 1.63 1.75 24.09
C LYS A 262 2.09 3.00 23.31
N LYS A 263 1.16 3.62 22.57
CA LYS A 263 1.40 4.83 21.78
C LYS A 263 0.27 5.83 22.06
N ALA A 264 0.55 7.12 21.93
CA ALA A 264 -0.47 8.18 22.07
C ALA A 264 -1.67 7.95 21.12
N SER A 265 -1.42 7.39 19.95
CA SER A 265 -2.47 7.05 18.97
C SER A 265 -3.42 5.92 19.40
N ASP A 266 -3.14 5.21 20.50
CA ASP A 266 -4.03 4.14 20.98
C ASP A 266 -5.37 4.69 21.48
N LYS A 267 -5.42 5.95 21.94
CA LYS A 267 -6.65 6.67 22.31
C LYS A 267 -7.63 6.82 21.15
N LEU A 268 -7.12 6.78 19.91
CA LEU A 268 -7.91 6.93 18.68
C LEU A 268 -8.41 5.58 18.12
N ILE A 269 -8.04 4.45 18.72
CA ILE A 269 -8.48 3.13 18.29
C ILE A 269 -9.65 2.70 19.16
N VAL A 270 -10.82 2.60 18.56
CA VAL A 270 -12.06 2.16 19.24
C VAL A 270 -12.06 0.64 19.41
N ARG A 271 -11.71 -0.07 18.33
CA ARG A 271 -11.72 -1.54 18.28
C ARG A 271 -10.53 -2.04 17.48
N ARG A 272 -9.81 -3.00 18.03
CA ARG A 272 -8.68 -3.65 17.33
C ARG A 272 -9.16 -4.62 16.24
N ARG A 273 -8.24 -5.04 15.38
CA ARG A 273 -8.49 -6.02 14.31
C ARG A 273 -8.99 -7.38 14.81
N ASP A 274 -8.67 -7.76 16.06
CA ASP A 274 -9.11 -8.98 16.73
C ASP A 274 -10.49 -8.83 17.41
N GLY A 275 -11.15 -7.71 17.20
CA GLY A 275 -12.48 -7.43 17.73
C GLY A 275 -12.50 -6.93 19.18
N LYS A 276 -11.34 -6.86 19.85
CA LYS A 276 -11.27 -6.40 21.26
C LYS A 276 -11.21 -4.87 21.34
N ALA A 277 -12.00 -4.31 22.24
CA ALA A 277 -11.86 -2.90 22.61
C ALA A 277 -10.50 -2.65 23.26
N ILE A 278 -9.98 -1.44 23.13
CA ILE A 278 -8.81 -1.01 23.89
C ILE A 278 -9.30 -0.58 25.27
N LYS A 279 -8.92 -1.33 26.31
CA LYS A 279 -9.10 -0.93 27.69
C LYS A 279 -8.10 0.16 28.07
#